data_62437450eaff252e9702efa69ecd292b
#
_entry.id   62437450eaff252e9702efa69ecd292b
#
_cell.length_a   1.000
_cell.length_b   1.000
_cell.length_c   1.000
_cell.angle_alpha   90.00
_cell.angle_beta   90.00
_cell.angle_gamma   90.00
#
_symmetry.space_group_name_H-M   'P 1'
#
loop_
_entity.id
_entity.type
_entity.pdbx_description
1 polymer ?
#
loop_
_entity_poly.entity_id
_entity_poly.type
_entity_poly.pdbx_seq_one_letter_code
_entity_poly.pdbx_strand_id
1 'polypeptide(L)' 'MTKELKVNLNLDVRTALEVLQVLDGATAGYSKEFAPERIVRLREVLNQIDTELEKVV' A
#
# COMPACT_ATOMS: atom_id res chain seq x y z
N MET A 1 13.80 -12.87 14.09
CA MET A 1 13.19 -13.50 12.91
C MET A 1 11.83 -12.92 12.64
N THR A 2 11.65 -12.32 11.49
CA THR A 2 10.39 -11.68 11.12
C THR A 2 9.45 -12.70 10.51
N LYS A 3 8.28 -12.83 11.12
CA LYS A 3 7.22 -13.64 10.53
C LYS A 3 6.55 -12.85 9.43
N GLU A 4 6.46 -13.45 8.27
CA GLU A 4 5.69 -12.86 7.20
C GLU A 4 4.21 -13.09 7.44
N LEU A 5 3.47 -12.01 7.49
CA LEU A 5 2.03 -12.06 7.60
C LEU A 5 1.45 -11.84 6.22
N LYS A 6 0.86 -12.86 5.65
CA LYS A 6 0.15 -12.73 4.39
C LYS A 6 -1.28 -12.30 4.71
N VAL A 7 -1.58 -11.05 4.40
CA VAL A 7 -2.91 -10.51 4.65
C VAL A 7 -3.68 -10.53 3.34
N ASN A 8 -4.79 -11.28 3.33
CA ASN A 8 -5.75 -11.21 2.26
C ASN A 8 -6.68 -10.04 2.54
N LEU A 9 -6.49 -8.98 1.78
CA LEU A 9 -7.32 -7.79 1.94
C LEU A 9 -8.57 -7.92 1.10
N ASN A 10 -9.68 -8.27 1.75
CA ASN A 10 -11.00 -8.28 1.12
C ASN A 10 -11.63 -6.91 1.29
N LEU A 11 -11.20 -5.97 0.46
CA LEU A 11 -11.70 -4.61 0.51
C LEU A 11 -12.62 -4.36 -0.67
N ASP A 12 -13.71 -3.65 -0.42
CA ASP A 12 -14.51 -3.12 -1.51
C ASP A 12 -13.74 -1.96 -2.18
N VAL A 13 -14.17 -1.58 -3.38
CA VAL A 13 -13.45 -0.57 -4.18
C VAL A 13 -13.32 0.75 -3.42
N ARG A 14 -14.39 1.17 -2.75
CA ARG A 14 -14.40 2.43 -2.01
C ARG A 14 -13.40 2.43 -0.87
N THR A 15 -13.39 1.36 -0.08
CA THR A 15 -12.45 1.23 1.04
C THR A 15 -11.03 1.14 0.53
N ALA A 16 -10.81 0.41 -0.56
CA ALA A 16 -9.49 0.32 -1.16
C ALA A 16 -8.96 1.68 -1.60
N LEU A 17 -9.82 2.52 -2.20
CA LEU A 17 -9.44 3.87 -2.59
C LEU A 17 -9.08 4.73 -1.38
N GLU A 18 -9.82 4.63 -0.30
CA GLU A 18 -9.53 5.37 0.91
C GLU A 18 -8.21 4.94 1.54
N VAL A 19 -7.97 3.63 1.60
CA VAL A 19 -6.69 3.11 2.12
C VAL A 19 -5.54 3.57 1.24
N LEU A 20 -5.72 3.56 -0.06
CA LEU A 20 -4.69 4.00 -1.01
C LEU A 20 -4.34 5.48 -0.78
N GLN A 21 -5.34 6.33 -0.56
CA GLN A 21 -5.11 7.74 -0.26
C GLN A 21 -4.35 7.93 1.04
N VAL A 22 -4.69 7.18 2.08
CA VAL A 22 -3.99 7.25 3.35
C VAL A 22 -2.53 6.82 3.20
N LEU A 23 -2.30 5.71 2.48
CA LEU A 23 -0.94 5.22 2.24
C LEU A 23 -0.13 6.19 1.40
N ASP A 24 -0.75 6.78 0.39
CA ASP A 24 -0.09 7.79 -0.44
C ASP A 24 0.33 8.99 0.39
N GLY A 25 -0.56 9.50 1.24
CA GLY A 25 -0.25 10.60 2.14
C GLY A 25 0.87 10.25 3.12
N ALA A 26 0.85 9.04 3.65
CA ALA A 26 1.86 8.59 4.62
C ALA A 26 3.25 8.43 3.98
N THR A 27 3.31 8.15 2.68
CA THR A 27 4.58 7.92 1.98
C THR A 27 5.06 9.10 1.16
N ALA A 28 4.23 10.12 0.97
CA ALA A 28 4.51 11.23 0.06
C ALA A 28 5.72 12.07 0.46
N GLY A 29 6.02 12.14 1.77
CA GLY A 29 7.14 12.94 2.26
C GLY A 29 8.51 12.29 2.12
N TYR A 30 8.58 11.06 1.60
CA TYR A 30 9.83 10.31 1.51
C TYR A 30 10.25 10.09 0.06
N SER A 31 11.54 10.30 -0.21
CA SER A 31 12.09 10.00 -1.52
C SER A 31 12.33 8.49 -1.65
N LYS A 32 12.43 8.02 -2.89
CA LYS A 32 12.72 6.60 -3.15
C LYS A 32 14.10 6.19 -2.61
N GLU A 33 15.03 7.12 -2.54
CA GLU A 33 16.40 6.84 -2.15
C GLU A 33 16.62 6.80 -0.65
N PHE A 34 15.80 7.52 0.10
CA PHE A 34 15.99 7.68 1.55
C PHE A 34 14.79 7.24 2.36
N ALA A 35 13.93 6.42 1.80
CA ALA A 35 12.76 5.95 2.51
C ALA A 35 13.13 4.88 3.54
N PRO A 36 12.67 5.00 4.81
CA PRO A 36 12.84 3.92 5.77
C PRO A 36 12.17 2.64 5.29
N GLU A 37 12.62 1.50 5.82
CA GLU A 37 12.08 0.21 5.41
C GLU A 37 10.56 0.13 5.56
N ARG A 38 10.00 0.68 6.63
CA ARG A 38 8.55 0.67 6.82
C ARG A 38 7.82 1.44 5.73
N ILE A 39 8.42 2.50 5.19
CA ILE A 39 7.83 3.28 4.11
C ILE A 39 7.87 2.49 2.81
N VAL A 40 8.97 1.79 2.55
CA VAL A 40 9.08 0.91 1.40
C VAL A 40 8.00 -0.17 1.44
N ARG A 41 7.77 -0.77 2.60
CA ARG A 41 6.72 -1.79 2.77
C ARG A 41 5.32 -1.22 2.56
N LEU A 42 5.07 -0.01 3.04
CA LEU A 42 3.79 0.65 2.81
C LEU A 42 3.56 0.93 1.33
N ARG A 43 4.61 1.30 0.60
CA ARG A 43 4.52 1.48 -0.84
C ARG A 43 4.22 0.19 -1.58
N GLU A 44 4.76 -0.92 -1.10
CA GLU A 44 4.45 -2.24 -1.68
C GLU A 44 2.97 -2.58 -1.53
N VAL A 45 2.40 -2.31 -0.34
CA VAL A 45 0.97 -2.52 -0.10
C VAL A 45 0.15 -1.60 -1.00
N LEU A 46 0.55 -0.33 -1.11
CA LEU A 46 -0.11 0.63 -1.98
C LEU A 46 -0.13 0.14 -3.42
N ASN A 47 1.00 -0.38 -3.92
CA ASN A 47 1.09 -0.89 -5.28
C ASN A 47 0.22 -2.12 -5.48
N GLN A 48 0.12 -2.99 -4.49
CA GLN A 48 -0.77 -4.15 -4.56
C GLN A 48 -2.23 -3.73 -4.67
N ILE A 49 -2.64 -2.76 -3.86
CA ILE A 49 -4.01 -2.25 -3.89
C ILE A 49 -4.29 -1.62 -5.25
N ASP A 50 -3.36 -0.82 -5.75
CA ASP A 50 -3.50 -0.16 -7.04
C ASP A 50 -3.64 -1.18 -8.17
N THR A 51 -2.83 -2.23 -8.16
CA THR A 51 -2.89 -3.31 -9.13
C THR A 51 -4.24 -4.02 -9.10
N GLU A 52 -4.75 -4.30 -7.91
CA GLU A 52 -6.06 -4.95 -7.77
C GLU A 52 -7.19 -4.05 -8.25
N LEU A 53 -7.09 -2.74 -7.98
CA LEU A 53 -8.09 -1.79 -8.46
C LEU A 53 -8.12 -1.73 -9.98
N GLU A 54 -6.99 -1.82 -10.65
CA GLU A 54 -6.92 -1.82 -12.10
C GLU A 54 -7.67 -3.01 -12.72
N LYS A 55 -7.71 -4.13 -12.00
CA LYS A 55 -8.42 -5.32 -12.49
C LYS A 55 -9.94 -5.18 -12.42
N VAL A 56 -10.43 -4.33 -11.52
CA VAL A 56 -11.87 -4.20 -11.27
C VAL A 56 -12.48 -3.00 -11.99
N VAL A 57 -11.68 -2.06 -12.41
CA VAL A 57 -12.15 -0.83 -13.06
C VAL A 57 -12.29 -0.98 -14.56
#